data_0216e77b19b739a929310acd9a228fdf
#
_entry.id   0216e77b19b739a929310acd9a228fdf
#
_cell.length_a   1.000
_cell.length_b   1.000
_cell.length_c   1.000
_cell.angle_alpha   90.00
_cell.angle_beta   90.00
_cell.angle_gamma   90.00
#
_symmetry.space_group_name_H-M   'P 1'
#
loop_
_entity.id
_entity.type
_entity.pdbx_description
1 polymer ?
#
loop_
_entity_poly.entity_id
_entity_poly.type
_entity_poly.pdbx_seq_one_letter_code
_entity_poly.pdbx_strand_id
1 'polypeptide(L)'
;MTFSGFPPSALRLYEDLAADNSKEAWRLRHRERYERDVRAPMDELAAELSTYVKESDFRESTGSGGSGGVQVLGPVRDTRMSHDKSPYKTYQGAYLDLLPCLGLWVHLDRHGLYASGRWYPYAGAEVARYRAAVEQEDGGAELAAIAGRLEAQGFVLGGDRLRSRPRGVPADHPRLGLLRHRKIDAGRRYGPDAGLHTARAGELVRETWQAVRPLLDWMAARALTPQPRERGVDVPS
;
A
#
# COMPACT_ATOMS: atom_id res chain seq x y z
N MET A 1 22.08 -9.62 -4.34
CA MET A 1 22.58 -8.23 -4.30
C MET A 1 21.85 -7.52 -3.20
N THR A 2 22.49 -6.62 -2.48
CA THR A 2 21.88 -5.87 -1.39
C THR A 2 21.42 -4.52 -1.94
N PHE A 3 20.18 -4.10 -1.63
CA PHE A 3 19.65 -2.81 -2.07
C PHE A 3 20.51 -1.66 -1.54
N SER A 4 20.95 -0.79 -2.42
CA SER A 4 21.84 0.34 -2.11
C SER A 4 21.22 1.73 -2.34
N GLY A 5 19.95 1.77 -2.73
CA GLY A 5 19.22 2.98 -3.03
C GLY A 5 18.86 3.13 -4.51
N PHE A 6 18.01 4.10 -4.81
CA PHE A 6 17.65 4.45 -6.18
C PHE A 6 18.60 5.53 -6.71
N PRO A 7 19.15 5.40 -7.92
CA PRO A 7 19.99 6.46 -8.47
C PRO A 7 19.15 7.74 -8.76
N PRO A 8 19.74 8.94 -8.73
CA PRO A 8 19.02 10.18 -9.05
C PRO A 8 18.35 10.20 -10.43
N SER A 9 18.88 9.40 -11.38
CA SER A 9 18.30 9.21 -12.72
C SER A 9 16.93 8.52 -12.69
N ALA A 10 16.60 7.76 -11.62
CA ALA A 10 15.31 7.10 -11.46
C ALA A 10 14.15 8.09 -11.37
N LEU A 11 14.31 9.18 -10.60
CA LEU A 11 13.27 10.22 -10.46
C LEU A 11 13.14 11.01 -11.76
N ARG A 12 14.27 11.38 -12.37
CA ARG A 12 14.30 12.09 -13.66
C ARG A 12 13.63 11.30 -14.78
N LEU A 13 13.70 9.97 -14.76
CA LEU A 13 12.97 9.15 -15.74
C LEU A 13 11.46 9.43 -15.69
N TYR A 14 10.90 9.62 -14.50
CA TYR A 14 9.46 9.89 -14.36
C TYR A 14 9.07 11.32 -14.71
N GLU A 15 9.99 12.27 -14.61
CA GLU A 15 9.82 13.61 -15.17
C GLU A 15 9.75 13.54 -16.70
N ASP A 16 10.70 12.83 -17.32
CA ASP A 16 10.77 12.64 -18.77
C ASP A 16 9.53 11.88 -19.30
N LEU A 17 9.06 10.84 -18.59
CA LEU A 17 7.84 10.12 -18.93
C LEU A 17 6.57 10.96 -18.77
N ALA A 18 6.56 11.93 -17.88
CA ALA A 18 5.44 12.85 -17.77
C ALA A 18 5.39 13.83 -18.96
N ALA A 19 6.55 14.15 -19.56
CA ALA A 19 6.65 15.00 -20.75
C ALA A 19 6.33 14.24 -22.04
N ASP A 20 6.82 13.01 -22.21
CA ASP A 20 6.57 12.18 -23.38
C ASP A 20 6.38 10.71 -22.99
N ASN A 21 5.13 10.28 -22.89
CA ASN A 21 4.73 8.91 -22.53
C ASN A 21 4.32 8.08 -23.78
N SER A 22 4.96 8.34 -24.93
CA SER A 22 4.68 7.58 -26.15
C SER A 22 5.40 6.23 -26.17
N LYS A 23 4.88 5.27 -26.94
CA LYS A 23 5.54 3.98 -27.16
C LYS A 23 6.89 4.12 -27.87
N GLU A 24 7.03 5.12 -28.71
CA GLU A 24 8.27 5.41 -29.40
C GLU A 24 9.34 5.95 -28.44
N ALA A 25 9.00 6.94 -27.62
CA ALA A 25 9.89 7.47 -26.58
C ALA A 25 10.33 6.36 -25.59
N TRP A 26 9.40 5.50 -25.20
CA TRP A 26 9.71 4.36 -24.37
C TRP A 26 10.77 3.46 -25.01
N ARG A 27 10.53 3.02 -26.25
CA ARG A 27 11.44 2.12 -26.96
C ARG A 27 12.82 2.72 -27.20
N LEU A 28 12.90 4.01 -27.52
CA LEU A 28 14.15 4.67 -27.93
C LEU A 28 14.96 5.24 -26.78
N ARG A 29 14.29 5.73 -25.71
CA ARG A 29 14.94 6.56 -24.68
C ARG A 29 14.75 6.05 -23.25
N HIS A 30 13.62 5.39 -22.94
CA HIS A 30 13.24 5.17 -21.54
C HIS A 30 13.45 3.72 -21.08
N ARG A 31 13.30 2.73 -21.95
CA ARG A 31 13.30 1.31 -21.58
C ARG A 31 14.58 0.87 -20.86
N GLU A 32 15.74 1.14 -21.43
CA GLU A 32 17.01 0.74 -20.84
C GLU A 32 17.29 1.45 -19.51
N ARG A 33 16.95 2.76 -19.45
CA ARG A 33 17.04 3.53 -18.22
C ARG A 33 16.10 3.00 -17.15
N TYR A 34 14.88 2.65 -17.54
CA TYR A 34 13.90 2.05 -16.63
C TYR A 34 14.43 0.74 -16.05
N GLU A 35 14.91 -0.19 -16.86
CA GLU A 35 15.40 -1.48 -16.38
C GLU A 35 16.59 -1.32 -15.43
N ARG A 36 17.54 -0.45 -15.77
CA ARG A 36 18.76 -0.23 -14.99
C ARG A 36 18.52 0.61 -13.73
N ASP A 37 17.81 1.75 -13.86
CA ASP A 37 17.77 2.78 -12.82
C ASP A 37 16.55 2.66 -11.90
N VAL A 38 15.52 1.95 -12.33
CA VAL A 38 14.25 1.84 -11.60
C VAL A 38 13.90 0.39 -11.28
N ARG A 39 13.82 -0.47 -12.31
CA ARG A 39 13.35 -1.84 -12.14
C ARG A 39 14.31 -2.67 -11.32
N ALA A 40 15.58 -2.70 -11.67
CA ALA A 40 16.58 -3.47 -10.96
C ALA A 40 16.72 -3.06 -9.48
N PRO A 41 16.84 -1.76 -9.11
CA PRO A 41 16.80 -1.35 -7.71
C PRO A 41 15.49 -1.68 -6.98
N MET A 42 14.35 -1.61 -7.66
CA MET A 42 13.06 -1.99 -7.05
C MET A 42 12.98 -3.50 -6.80
N ASP A 43 13.52 -4.33 -7.68
CA ASP A 43 13.58 -5.78 -7.48
C ASP A 43 14.50 -6.13 -6.29
N GLU A 44 15.63 -5.43 -6.11
CA GLU A 44 16.52 -5.58 -4.95
C GLU A 44 15.81 -5.17 -3.65
N LEU A 45 15.13 -4.02 -3.66
CA LEU A 45 14.33 -3.55 -2.52
C LEU A 45 13.22 -4.56 -2.17
N ALA A 46 12.50 -5.07 -3.17
CA ALA A 46 11.43 -6.05 -2.99
C ALA A 46 11.94 -7.35 -2.37
N ALA A 47 13.13 -7.82 -2.77
CA ALA A 47 13.78 -9.00 -2.19
C ALA A 47 14.14 -8.77 -0.71
N GLU A 48 14.71 -7.60 -0.37
CA GLU A 48 15.05 -7.23 1.01
C GLU A 48 13.80 -7.12 1.88
N LEU A 49 12.76 -6.44 1.39
CA LEU A 49 11.49 -6.30 2.10
C LEU A 49 10.77 -7.65 2.27
N SER A 50 10.89 -8.56 1.30
CA SER A 50 10.36 -9.91 1.42
C SER A 50 11.02 -10.70 2.55
N THR A 51 12.34 -10.54 2.72
CA THR A 51 13.09 -11.15 3.82
C THR A 51 12.65 -10.53 5.15
N TYR A 52 12.59 -9.21 5.23
CA TYR A 52 12.13 -8.49 6.43
C TYR A 52 10.75 -8.95 6.89
N VAL A 53 9.77 -9.06 5.98
CA VAL A 53 8.41 -9.50 6.34
C VAL A 53 8.39 -10.96 6.80
N LYS A 54 9.23 -11.83 6.25
CA LYS A 54 9.34 -13.24 6.68
C LYS A 54 9.90 -13.37 8.10
N GLU A 55 10.84 -12.51 8.46
CA GLU A 55 11.53 -12.50 9.76
C GLU A 55 10.77 -11.70 10.83
N SER A 56 9.80 -10.90 10.43
CA SER A 56 8.97 -10.07 11.30
C SER A 56 7.63 -10.74 11.63
N ASP A 57 7.01 -10.31 12.74
CA ASP A 57 5.70 -10.80 13.19
C ASP A 57 4.51 -10.38 12.29
N PHE A 58 4.76 -9.77 11.10
CA PHE A 58 3.68 -9.41 10.18
C PHE A 58 2.82 -10.60 9.75
N ARG A 59 3.39 -11.80 9.72
CA ARG A 59 2.67 -13.03 9.35
C ARG A 59 1.82 -13.59 10.48
N GLU A 60 2.26 -13.45 11.72
CA GLU A 60 1.54 -13.98 12.88
C GLU A 60 0.25 -13.20 13.12
N SER A 61 0.30 -11.86 12.99
CA SER A 61 -0.85 -10.98 13.23
C SER A 61 -1.99 -11.18 12.23
N THR A 62 -1.66 -11.52 10.98
CA THR A 62 -2.68 -11.64 9.92
C THR A 62 -3.18 -13.07 9.73
N GLY A 63 -2.58 -14.08 10.41
CA GLY A 63 -2.96 -15.48 10.26
C GLY A 63 -2.80 -16.02 8.84
N SER A 64 -2.09 -15.30 7.98
CA SER A 64 -2.06 -15.60 6.57
C SER A 64 -0.92 -16.54 6.20
N GLY A 65 -1.28 -17.66 5.61
CA GLY A 65 -0.40 -18.53 4.86
C GLY A 65 0.05 -17.94 3.51
N GLY A 66 0.01 -16.63 3.33
CA GLY A 66 0.45 -15.96 2.10
C GLY A 66 1.91 -16.32 1.80
N SER A 67 2.14 -17.23 0.86
CA SER A 67 3.46 -17.74 0.48
C SER A 67 4.23 -16.78 -0.42
N GLY A 68 3.67 -15.62 -0.76
CA GLY A 68 4.25 -14.64 -1.68
C GLY A 68 5.21 -13.67 -0.99
N GLY A 69 6.29 -13.31 -1.69
CA GLY A 69 7.11 -12.14 -1.36
C GLY A 69 6.51 -10.84 -1.92
N VAL A 70 7.22 -9.75 -1.74
CA VAL A 70 6.88 -8.45 -2.34
C VAL A 70 6.94 -8.56 -3.87
N GLN A 71 5.85 -8.20 -4.53
CA GLN A 71 5.70 -8.30 -5.98
C GLN A 71 5.94 -6.94 -6.63
N VAL A 72 6.79 -6.90 -7.63
CA VAL A 72 7.12 -5.68 -8.38
C VAL A 72 6.24 -5.57 -9.62
N LEU A 73 5.55 -4.45 -9.77
CA LEU A 73 4.66 -4.20 -10.91
C LEU A 73 5.44 -3.98 -12.21
N GLY A 74 4.84 -4.39 -13.33
CA GLY A 74 5.34 -4.02 -14.64
C GLY A 74 5.08 -2.54 -14.99
N PRO A 75 5.80 -1.97 -15.98
CA PRO A 75 5.70 -0.55 -16.35
C PRO A 75 4.42 -0.22 -17.13
N VAL A 76 3.79 -1.19 -17.76
CA VAL A 76 2.61 -0.97 -18.63
C VAL A 76 1.40 -0.62 -17.77
N ARG A 77 0.66 0.41 -18.19
CA ARG A 77 -0.59 0.83 -17.56
C ARG A 77 -1.77 0.01 -18.11
N ASP A 78 -2.67 -0.40 -17.23
CA ASP A 78 -3.98 -0.88 -17.65
C ASP A 78 -4.88 0.32 -17.96
N THR A 79 -5.14 0.54 -19.24
CA THR A 79 -5.90 1.69 -19.73
C THR A 79 -7.36 1.36 -20.04
N ARG A 80 -7.82 0.12 -19.82
CA ARG A 80 -9.18 -0.33 -20.20
C ARG A 80 -10.26 0.53 -19.57
N MET A 81 -10.14 0.79 -18.26
CA MET A 81 -11.11 1.57 -17.48
C MET A 81 -10.62 2.97 -17.08
N SER A 82 -9.50 3.45 -17.67
CA SER A 82 -8.90 4.74 -17.35
C SER A 82 -9.23 5.80 -18.40
N HIS A 83 -9.48 7.03 -17.98
CA HIS A 83 -9.52 8.20 -18.88
C HIS A 83 -8.11 8.54 -19.42
N ASP A 84 -7.07 8.35 -18.62
CA ASP A 84 -5.69 8.50 -19.06
C ASP A 84 -5.28 7.26 -19.88
N LYS A 85 -5.02 7.48 -21.17
CA LYS A 85 -4.64 6.45 -22.14
C LYS A 85 -3.13 6.35 -22.34
N SER A 86 -2.32 7.06 -21.54
CA SER A 86 -0.86 6.92 -21.61
C SER A 86 -0.45 5.48 -21.34
N PRO A 87 0.45 4.88 -22.17
CA PRO A 87 0.72 3.45 -22.12
C PRO A 87 1.54 3.00 -20.93
N TYR A 88 2.31 3.89 -20.32
CA TYR A 88 3.20 3.53 -19.22
C TYR A 88 2.83 4.24 -17.91
N LYS A 89 3.08 3.56 -16.79
CA LYS A 89 2.93 4.14 -15.45
C LYS A 89 4.00 5.21 -15.24
N THR A 90 3.62 6.30 -14.56
CA THR A 90 4.54 7.35 -14.13
C THR A 90 5.10 7.09 -12.72
N TYR A 91 5.11 5.84 -12.32
CA TYR A 91 5.67 5.34 -11.05
C TYR A 91 6.06 3.87 -11.18
N GLN A 92 7.01 3.43 -10.36
CA GLN A 92 7.30 2.03 -10.12
C GLN A 92 6.74 1.61 -8.77
N GLY A 93 5.79 0.69 -8.77
CA GLY A 93 5.20 0.16 -7.56
C GLY A 93 5.65 -1.26 -7.25
N ALA A 94 5.65 -1.58 -5.95
CA ALA A 94 5.71 -2.94 -5.45
C ALA A 94 4.71 -3.11 -4.30
N TYR A 95 4.21 -4.32 -4.09
CA TYR A 95 3.19 -4.60 -3.09
C TYR A 95 3.35 -5.99 -2.48
N LEU A 96 2.78 -6.15 -1.30
CA LEU A 96 2.62 -7.43 -0.63
C LEU A 96 1.18 -7.54 -0.13
N ASP A 97 0.46 -8.55 -0.60
CA ASP A 97 -0.84 -8.91 -0.05
C ASP A 97 -0.64 -9.69 1.26
N LEU A 98 -1.18 -9.16 2.35
CA LEU A 98 -1.20 -9.81 3.66
C LEU A 98 -2.44 -10.70 3.81
N LEU A 99 -3.59 -10.15 3.43
CA LEU A 99 -4.90 -10.80 3.40
C LEU A 99 -5.68 -10.30 2.18
N PRO A 100 -6.78 -10.94 1.77
CA PRO A 100 -7.66 -10.36 0.76
C PRO A 100 -8.00 -8.90 1.09
N CYS A 101 -7.78 -7.99 0.13
CA CYS A 101 -7.99 -6.55 0.24
C CYS A 101 -7.12 -5.79 1.29
N LEU A 102 -6.17 -6.44 1.93
CA LEU A 102 -5.28 -5.83 2.93
C LEU A 102 -3.82 -6.09 2.56
N GLY A 103 -3.00 -5.06 2.50
CA GLY A 103 -1.61 -5.23 2.10
C GLY A 103 -0.71 -4.03 2.35
N LEU A 104 0.54 -4.22 2.01
CA LEU A 104 1.61 -3.24 2.07
C LEU A 104 1.96 -2.76 0.67
N TRP A 105 2.33 -1.51 0.57
CA TRP A 105 2.61 -0.86 -0.70
C TRP A 105 3.85 0.03 -0.60
N VAL A 106 4.60 0.06 -1.69
CA VAL A 106 5.67 1.04 -1.91
C VAL A 106 5.67 1.46 -3.37
N HIS A 107 5.92 2.74 -3.66
CA HIS A 107 6.20 3.17 -5.01
C HIS A 107 7.19 4.34 -5.06
N LEU A 108 7.93 4.40 -6.17
CA LEU A 108 8.81 5.48 -6.55
C LEU A 108 8.21 6.24 -7.72
N ASP A 109 8.14 7.55 -7.64
CA ASP A 109 7.74 8.46 -8.72
C ASP A 109 8.67 9.69 -8.77
N ARG A 110 8.36 10.68 -9.62
CA ARG A 110 9.14 11.92 -9.71
C ARG A 110 9.21 12.72 -8.40
N HIS A 111 8.31 12.49 -7.45
CA HIS A 111 8.25 13.19 -6.18
C HIS A 111 8.95 12.44 -5.04
N GLY A 112 9.55 11.30 -5.35
CA GLY A 112 10.25 10.45 -4.38
C GLY A 112 9.54 9.14 -4.08
N LEU A 113 9.79 8.61 -2.88
CA LEU A 113 9.29 7.33 -2.42
C LEU A 113 8.02 7.52 -1.60
N TYR A 114 7.03 6.64 -1.81
CA TYR A 114 5.83 6.56 -0.98
C TYR A 114 5.68 5.13 -0.46
N ALA A 115 5.45 4.98 0.83
CA ALA A 115 5.17 3.68 1.43
C ALA A 115 3.88 3.75 2.26
N SER A 116 3.10 2.67 2.28
CA SER A 116 1.82 2.65 2.99
C SER A 116 1.35 1.24 3.36
N GLY A 117 0.38 1.19 4.29
CA GLY A 117 -0.53 0.08 4.48
C GLY A 117 -1.90 0.39 3.86
N ARG A 118 -2.51 -0.61 3.21
CA ARG A 118 -3.73 -0.43 2.42
C ARG A 118 -4.83 -1.40 2.79
N TRP A 119 -6.04 -0.88 2.84
CA TRP A 119 -7.27 -1.66 2.88
C TRP A 119 -8.16 -1.25 1.70
N TYR A 120 -8.33 -2.17 0.74
CA TYR A 120 -9.05 -1.95 -0.50
C TYR A 120 -10.12 -3.04 -0.67
N PRO A 121 -11.27 -2.92 0.02
CA PRO A 121 -12.32 -3.94 0.01
C PRO A 121 -12.86 -4.19 -1.41
N TYR A 122 -13.19 -5.45 -1.69
CA TYR A 122 -13.74 -5.86 -2.98
C TYR A 122 -15.26 -5.69 -3.04
N ALA A 123 -15.94 -5.74 -1.88
CA ALA A 123 -17.40 -5.69 -1.81
C ALA A 123 -17.90 -4.71 -0.73
N GLY A 124 -19.15 -4.29 -0.88
CA GLY A 124 -19.81 -3.39 0.09
C GLY A 124 -19.99 -3.99 1.48
N ALA A 125 -20.03 -5.33 1.58
CA ALA A 125 -20.16 -6.02 2.87
C ALA A 125 -18.96 -5.77 3.80
N GLU A 126 -17.74 -5.67 3.27
CA GLU A 126 -16.53 -5.36 4.05
C GLU A 126 -16.55 -3.92 4.55
N VAL A 127 -17.03 -2.98 3.71
CA VAL A 127 -17.24 -1.58 4.11
C VAL A 127 -18.31 -1.46 5.18
N ALA A 128 -19.37 -2.27 5.12
CA ALA A 128 -20.42 -2.29 6.13
C ALA A 128 -19.89 -2.80 7.49
N ARG A 129 -19.08 -3.89 7.49
CA ARG A 129 -18.41 -4.40 8.71
C ARG A 129 -17.46 -3.37 9.31
N TYR A 130 -16.63 -2.75 8.46
CA TYR A 130 -15.75 -1.66 8.88
C TYR A 130 -16.53 -0.56 9.61
N ARG A 131 -17.63 -0.06 9.02
CA ARG A 131 -18.45 0.98 9.64
C ARG A 131 -19.06 0.53 10.94
N ALA A 132 -19.62 -0.68 10.98
CA ALA A 132 -20.19 -1.24 12.21
C ALA A 132 -19.12 -1.33 13.33
N ALA A 133 -17.87 -1.71 13.00
CA ALA A 133 -16.78 -1.73 13.97
C ALA A 133 -16.36 -0.32 14.43
N VAL A 134 -16.39 0.68 13.55
CA VAL A 134 -16.11 2.09 13.89
C VAL A 134 -17.21 2.71 14.75
N GLU A 135 -18.46 2.28 14.60
CA GLU A 135 -19.60 2.73 15.41
C GLU A 135 -19.55 2.16 16.83
N GLN A 136 -19.00 0.95 17.02
CA GLN A 136 -18.78 0.37 18.34
C GLN A 136 -17.80 1.24 19.15
N GLU A 137 -18.07 1.40 20.45
CA GLU A 137 -17.30 2.32 21.30
C GLU A 137 -15.81 1.89 21.34
N ASP A 138 -15.54 0.64 21.72
CA ASP A 138 -14.19 0.12 21.85
C ASP A 138 -13.45 0.12 20.51
N GLY A 139 -14.06 -0.46 19.46
CA GLY A 139 -13.45 -0.56 18.13
C GLY A 139 -13.19 0.80 17.50
N GLY A 140 -14.15 1.70 17.61
CA GLY A 140 -14.03 3.05 17.05
C GLY A 140 -13.04 3.93 17.82
N ALA A 141 -12.98 3.84 19.14
CA ALA A 141 -11.99 4.56 19.94
C ALA A 141 -10.57 4.05 19.66
N GLU A 142 -10.39 2.73 19.56
CA GLU A 142 -9.12 2.12 19.19
C GLU A 142 -8.62 2.62 17.83
N LEU A 143 -9.49 2.58 16.79
CA LEU A 143 -9.12 3.05 15.45
C LEU A 143 -8.82 4.55 15.45
N ALA A 144 -9.59 5.37 16.17
CA ALA A 144 -9.33 6.80 16.29
C ALA A 144 -7.97 7.08 16.94
N ALA A 145 -7.60 6.32 17.97
CA ALA A 145 -6.29 6.42 18.60
C ALA A 145 -5.15 6.00 17.67
N ILE A 146 -5.32 4.92 16.88
CA ILE A 146 -4.36 4.50 15.86
C ILE A 146 -4.18 5.59 14.80
N ALA A 147 -5.29 6.11 14.26
CA ALA A 147 -5.29 7.17 13.27
C ALA A 147 -4.57 8.43 13.78
N GLY A 148 -4.91 8.88 14.98
CA GLY A 148 -4.28 10.05 15.60
C GLY A 148 -2.77 9.88 15.82
N ARG A 149 -2.30 8.68 16.20
CA ARG A 149 -0.85 8.41 16.31
C ARG A 149 -0.14 8.46 14.96
N LEU A 150 -0.76 7.90 13.92
CA LEU A 150 -0.20 7.95 12.56
C LEU A 150 -0.12 9.39 12.05
N GLU A 151 -1.19 10.17 12.21
CA GLU A 151 -1.24 11.57 11.80
C GLU A 151 -0.19 12.42 12.56
N ALA A 152 -0.02 12.20 13.86
CA ALA A 152 1.00 12.86 14.66
C ALA A 152 2.43 12.53 14.20
N GLN A 153 2.64 11.38 13.58
CA GLN A 153 3.91 10.97 12.98
C GLN A 153 4.06 11.46 11.51
N GLY A 154 3.12 12.24 11.00
CA GLY A 154 3.15 12.78 9.64
C GLY A 154 2.66 11.83 8.56
N PHE A 155 1.92 10.78 8.93
CA PHE A 155 1.21 9.92 7.97
C PHE A 155 -0.07 10.59 7.49
N VAL A 156 -0.46 10.27 6.27
CA VAL A 156 -1.74 10.68 5.70
C VAL A 156 -2.66 9.46 5.64
N LEU A 157 -3.82 9.56 6.30
CA LEU A 157 -4.90 8.59 6.10
C LEU A 157 -5.69 8.99 4.85
N GLY A 158 -5.24 8.52 3.70
CA GLY A 158 -5.84 8.71 2.40
C GLY A 158 -6.84 7.60 2.03
N GLY A 159 -7.01 7.40 0.72
CA GLY A 159 -7.91 6.42 0.13
C GLY A 159 -9.21 7.03 -0.36
N ASP A 160 -10.19 6.17 -0.66
CA ASP A 160 -11.49 6.60 -1.17
C ASP A 160 -12.44 6.94 -0.02
N ARG A 161 -13.05 8.13 -0.08
CA ARG A 161 -13.98 8.64 0.93
C ARG A 161 -15.29 9.12 0.31
N LEU A 162 -16.40 8.89 1.00
CA LEU A 162 -17.66 9.56 0.68
C LEU A 162 -17.48 11.07 0.80
N ARG A 163 -18.04 11.82 -0.13
CA ARG A 163 -18.10 13.29 -0.05
C ARG A 163 -19.04 13.74 1.08
N SER A 164 -20.14 13.03 1.26
CA SER A 164 -21.12 13.22 2.32
C SER A 164 -20.98 12.17 3.42
N ARG A 165 -21.75 12.28 4.48
CA ARG A 165 -21.86 11.27 5.53
C ARG A 165 -22.53 10.00 5.01
N PRO A 166 -22.18 8.81 5.55
CA PRO A 166 -22.94 7.59 5.30
C PRO A 166 -24.41 7.75 5.75
N ARG A 167 -25.32 7.03 5.07
CA ARG A 167 -26.74 7.04 5.44
C ARG A 167 -26.92 6.51 6.87
N GLY A 168 -27.72 7.22 7.67
CA GLY A 168 -28.02 6.86 9.07
C GLY A 168 -27.03 7.41 10.09
N VAL A 169 -25.85 7.90 9.66
CA VAL A 169 -24.84 8.45 10.59
C VAL A 169 -25.17 9.92 10.91
N PRO A 170 -25.21 10.34 12.19
CA PRO A 170 -25.39 11.74 12.60
C PRO A 170 -24.29 12.65 12.03
N ALA A 171 -24.61 13.93 11.78
CA ALA A 171 -23.65 14.89 11.23
C ALA A 171 -22.54 15.27 12.24
N ASP A 172 -22.85 15.18 13.52
CA ASP A 172 -21.97 15.48 14.65
C ASP A 172 -21.27 14.23 15.23
N HIS A 173 -21.37 13.09 14.53
CA HIS A 173 -20.73 11.86 15.00
C HIS A 173 -19.21 12.05 15.17
N PRO A 174 -18.63 11.78 16.36
CA PRO A 174 -17.23 12.10 16.68
C PRO A 174 -16.22 11.40 15.75
N ARG A 175 -16.59 10.26 15.18
CA ARG A 175 -15.76 9.47 14.25
C ARG A 175 -16.24 9.57 12.79
N LEU A 176 -16.97 10.63 12.42
CA LEU A 176 -17.51 10.81 11.07
C LEU A 176 -16.43 10.77 9.98
N GLY A 177 -15.24 11.33 10.26
CA GLY A 177 -14.09 11.28 9.35
C GLY A 177 -13.70 9.83 8.95
N LEU A 178 -13.65 8.94 9.93
CA LEU A 178 -13.35 7.52 9.73
C LEU A 178 -14.51 6.81 9.00
N LEU A 179 -15.75 7.04 9.38
CA LEU A 179 -16.94 6.41 8.78
C LEU A 179 -17.11 6.73 7.29
N ARG A 180 -16.53 7.82 6.80
CA ARG A 180 -16.59 8.20 5.38
C ARG A 180 -15.69 7.35 4.49
N HIS A 181 -14.72 6.64 5.02
CA HIS A 181 -13.82 5.81 4.21
C HIS A 181 -14.57 4.65 3.55
N ARG A 182 -14.21 4.39 2.29
CA ARG A 182 -14.55 3.20 1.52
C ARG A 182 -13.30 2.39 1.19
N LYS A 183 -12.14 3.03 1.19
CA LYS A 183 -10.81 2.47 1.10
C LYS A 183 -9.90 3.27 2.02
N ILE A 184 -8.89 2.65 2.57
CA ILE A 184 -7.86 3.33 3.36
C ILE A 184 -6.50 3.08 2.74
N ASP A 185 -5.73 4.13 2.63
CA ASP A 185 -4.31 4.13 2.26
C ASP A 185 -3.61 5.00 3.31
N ALA A 186 -3.03 4.37 4.32
CA ALA A 186 -2.30 5.07 5.37
C ALA A 186 -0.81 5.04 5.04
N GLY A 187 -0.25 6.17 4.67
CA GLY A 187 1.11 6.20 4.17
C GLY A 187 1.84 7.50 4.39
N ARG A 188 3.12 7.47 4.05
CA ARG A 188 4.02 8.61 4.13
C ARG A 188 4.85 8.73 2.86
N ARG A 189 5.08 9.98 2.43
CA ARG A 189 5.96 10.31 1.30
C ARG A 189 7.31 10.82 1.81
N TYR A 190 8.34 10.37 1.15
CA TYR A 190 9.72 10.75 1.37
C TYR A 190 10.25 11.44 0.10
N GLY A 191 10.66 12.69 0.23
CA GLY A 191 11.25 13.46 -0.86
C GLY A 191 12.65 12.95 -1.25
N PRO A 192 13.24 13.47 -2.32
CA PRO A 192 14.57 13.08 -2.80
C PRO A 192 15.67 13.16 -1.73
N ASP A 193 15.60 14.18 -0.87
CA ASP A 193 16.60 14.46 0.17
C ASP A 193 16.54 13.52 1.38
N ALA A 194 15.54 12.63 1.43
CA ALA A 194 15.35 11.69 2.55
C ALA A 194 16.28 10.46 2.51
N GLY A 195 17.34 10.50 1.71
CA GLY A 195 18.29 9.37 1.60
C GLY A 195 17.85 8.30 0.60
N LEU A 196 17.02 8.65 -0.39
CA LEU A 196 16.52 7.70 -1.40
C LEU A 196 17.61 7.09 -2.26
N HIS A 197 18.76 7.76 -2.35
CA HIS A 197 19.93 7.33 -3.14
C HIS A 197 20.88 6.40 -2.37
N THR A 198 20.45 5.93 -1.19
CA THR A 198 21.21 5.04 -0.31
C THR A 198 20.33 3.92 0.21
N ALA A 199 20.87 2.96 0.93
CA ALA A 199 20.14 1.89 1.61
C ALA A 199 19.07 2.43 2.60
N ARG A 200 19.18 3.71 3.03
CA ARG A 200 18.19 4.37 3.90
C ARG A 200 16.77 4.31 3.31
N ALA A 201 16.61 4.29 1.99
CA ALA A 201 15.29 4.14 1.37
C ALA A 201 14.58 2.85 1.79
N GLY A 202 15.29 1.74 1.90
CA GLY A 202 14.73 0.46 2.40
C GLY A 202 14.32 0.54 3.87
N GLU A 203 15.13 1.21 4.70
CA GLU A 203 14.80 1.45 6.11
C GLU A 203 13.54 2.29 6.27
N LEU A 204 13.38 3.36 5.50
CA LEU A 204 12.18 4.20 5.50
C LEU A 204 10.90 3.42 5.17
N VAL A 205 10.98 2.46 4.25
CA VAL A 205 9.85 1.57 3.93
C VAL A 205 9.53 0.67 5.11
N ARG A 206 10.54 0.03 5.72
CA ARG A 206 10.36 -0.85 6.90
C ARG A 206 9.75 -0.09 8.08
N GLU A 207 10.28 1.10 8.39
CA GLU A 207 9.74 1.98 9.43
C GLU A 207 8.27 2.35 9.17
N THR A 208 7.93 2.69 7.91
CA THR A 208 6.55 2.98 7.51
C THR A 208 5.64 1.77 7.70
N TRP A 209 6.05 0.60 7.21
CA TRP A 209 5.27 -0.62 7.31
C TRP A 209 5.04 -1.03 8.77
N GLN A 210 6.08 -0.88 9.61
CA GLN A 210 5.96 -1.13 11.04
C GLN A 210 4.99 -0.15 11.72
N ALA A 211 5.03 1.12 11.35
CA ALA A 211 4.14 2.14 11.92
C ALA A 211 2.66 1.91 11.57
N VAL A 212 2.37 1.45 10.34
CA VAL A 212 0.99 1.19 9.91
C VAL A 212 0.44 -0.18 10.35
N ARG A 213 1.28 -1.05 10.90
CA ARG A 213 0.88 -2.39 11.34
C ARG A 213 -0.34 -2.40 12.27
N PRO A 214 -0.43 -1.56 13.33
CA PRO A 214 -1.61 -1.55 14.20
C PRO A 214 -2.92 -1.27 13.46
N LEU A 215 -2.87 -0.45 12.39
CA LEU A 215 -4.03 -0.21 11.53
C LEU A 215 -4.41 -1.46 10.75
N LEU A 216 -3.44 -2.16 10.19
CA LEU A 216 -3.68 -3.40 9.42
C LEU A 216 -4.20 -4.52 10.32
N ASP A 217 -3.67 -4.66 11.53
CA ASP A 217 -4.13 -5.62 12.54
C ASP A 217 -5.59 -5.34 12.95
N TRP A 218 -5.93 -4.07 13.18
CA TRP A 218 -7.30 -3.65 13.46
C TRP A 218 -8.25 -3.99 12.29
N MET A 219 -7.84 -3.73 11.05
CA MET A 219 -8.62 -4.06 9.85
C MET A 219 -8.82 -5.57 9.71
N ALA A 220 -7.77 -6.35 9.90
CA ALA A 220 -7.83 -7.81 9.84
C ALA A 220 -8.81 -8.38 10.87
N ALA A 221 -8.77 -7.87 12.11
CA ALA A 221 -9.59 -8.36 13.20
C ALA A 221 -11.07 -7.95 13.08
N ARG A 222 -11.39 -6.77 12.52
CA ARG A 222 -12.71 -6.18 12.64
C ARG A 222 -13.43 -5.91 11.31
N ALA A 223 -12.69 -5.70 10.21
CA ALA A 223 -13.27 -5.35 8.92
C ALA A 223 -13.33 -6.52 7.92
N LEU A 224 -12.48 -7.53 8.09
CA LEU A 224 -12.47 -8.70 7.21
C LEU A 224 -13.46 -9.76 7.67
N THR A 225 -13.94 -10.58 6.74
CA THR A 225 -14.73 -11.77 7.07
C THR A 225 -13.78 -12.83 7.62
N PRO A 226 -14.10 -13.46 8.77
CA PRO A 226 -13.39 -14.67 9.15
C PRO A 226 -13.46 -15.67 8.00
N GLN A 227 -12.32 -16.08 7.45
CA GLN A 227 -12.33 -17.22 6.54
C GLN A 227 -12.82 -18.44 7.33
N PRO A 228 -13.79 -19.24 6.81
CA PRO A 228 -14.11 -20.52 7.42
C PRO A 228 -12.78 -21.29 7.47
N ARG A 229 -12.38 -21.71 8.66
CA ARG A 229 -11.32 -22.72 8.76
C ARG A 229 -11.79 -23.88 7.91
N GLU A 230 -11.02 -24.26 6.89
CA GLU A 230 -11.26 -25.51 6.19
C GLU A 230 -11.32 -26.59 7.26
N ARG A 231 -12.53 -27.11 7.50
CA ARG A 231 -12.69 -28.31 8.31
C ARG A 231 -11.92 -29.37 7.55
N GLY A 232 -10.86 -29.87 8.17
CA GLY A 232 -10.11 -30.98 7.64
C GLY A 232 -11.12 -32.04 7.18
N VAL A 233 -10.97 -32.44 5.94
CA VAL A 233 -11.71 -33.57 5.40
C VAL A 233 -11.24 -34.78 6.20
N ASP A 234 -12.04 -35.17 7.20
CA ASP A 234 -11.90 -36.48 7.79
C ASP A 234 -12.09 -37.51 6.66
N VAL A 235 -11.00 -38.09 6.22
CA VAL A 235 -11.01 -39.25 5.33
C VAL A 235 -11.41 -40.45 6.22
N PRO A 236 -12.58 -41.01 6.03
CA PRO A 236 -12.92 -42.24 6.76
C PRO A 236 -12.04 -43.39 6.28
N SER A 237 -11.47 -44.09 7.24
CA SER A 237 -10.69 -45.34 7.06
C SER A 237 -11.47 -46.44 6.41
#